data_d59a36ca513d7c39b3ddd18dbf84883c
#
_entry.id   d59a36ca513d7c39b3ddd18dbf84883c
#
_cell.length_a   1.000
_cell.length_b   1.000
_cell.length_c   1.000
_cell.angle_alpha   90.00
_cell.angle_beta   90.00
_cell.angle_gamma   90.00
#
_symmetry.space_group_name_H-M   'P 1'
#
loop_
_entity.id
_entity.type
_entity.pdbx_description
1 polymer ?
#
loop_
_entity_poly.entity_id
_entity_poly.type
_entity_poly.pdbx_seq_one_letter_code
_entity_poly.pdbx_strand_id
1 'polypeptide(L)'
;GMPVLSKGYLAGRIVEVNYLSSRILMLNDLNSRIPVVVSPNGDQAILSGAGKKKPILEYLPDNFNAQLSKAIYTSGKDGILFSGIPVGEVFEGKKNNRIEAKLFADPDQISLINVILGKSSDLEAM
;
A
#
# COMPACT_ATOMS: atom_id res chain seq x y z
N GLY A 1 -6.38 8.01 8.63
CA GLY A 1 -5.40 6.99 8.50
C GLY A 1 -5.90 5.55 8.44
N MET A 2 -7.23 5.32 8.42
CA MET A 2 -7.75 3.96 8.37
C MET A 2 -7.49 3.33 7.01
N PRO A 3 -7.07 2.05 6.97
CA PRO A 3 -6.84 1.38 5.70
C PRO A 3 -8.16 1.10 4.97
N VAL A 4 -8.10 1.18 3.66
CA VAL A 4 -9.19 0.84 2.75
C VAL A 4 -8.75 -0.38 1.97
N LEU A 5 -9.52 -1.46 2.05
CA LEU A 5 -9.18 -2.72 1.42
C LEU A 5 -10.12 -3.05 0.28
N SER A 6 -9.59 -3.74 -0.72
CA SER A 6 -10.36 -4.38 -1.77
C SER A 6 -9.95 -5.83 -1.82
N LYS A 7 -10.89 -6.74 -1.56
CA LYS A 7 -10.65 -8.19 -1.55
C LYS A 7 -9.52 -8.60 -0.60
N GLY A 8 -9.37 -7.88 0.52
CA GLY A 8 -8.33 -8.16 1.50
C GLY A 8 -6.97 -7.51 1.22
N TYR A 9 -6.83 -6.81 0.12
CA TYR A 9 -5.59 -6.12 -0.25
C TYR A 9 -5.71 -4.64 -0.03
N LEU A 10 -4.62 -3.98 0.35
CA LEU A 10 -4.62 -2.55 0.58
C LEU A 10 -4.88 -1.80 -0.73
N ALA A 11 -5.87 -0.91 -0.73
CA ALA A 11 -6.21 -0.06 -1.87
C ALA A 11 -5.86 1.40 -1.62
N GLY A 12 -5.86 1.83 -0.36
CA GLY A 12 -5.58 3.20 0.01
C GLY A 12 -5.84 3.40 1.49
N ARG A 13 -5.98 4.67 1.88
CA ARG A 13 -6.31 5.01 3.26
C ARG A 13 -7.22 6.22 3.30
N ILE A 14 -7.98 6.34 4.38
CA ILE A 14 -8.84 7.49 4.60
C ILE A 14 -7.96 8.61 5.16
N VAL A 15 -7.94 9.74 4.48
CA VAL A 15 -7.16 10.92 4.89
C VAL A 15 -8.01 12.04 5.44
N GLU A 16 -9.32 12.02 5.15
CA GLU A 16 -10.23 13.06 5.59
C GLU A 16 -11.61 12.47 5.80
N VAL A 17 -12.24 12.79 6.93
CA VAL A 17 -13.60 12.37 7.24
C VAL A 17 -14.43 13.61 7.57
N ASN A 18 -15.47 13.83 6.78
CA ASN A 18 -16.43 14.89 6.99
C ASN A 18 -17.78 14.30 7.40
N TYR A 19 -18.71 15.15 7.79
CA TYR A 19 -20.03 14.71 8.27
C TYR A 19 -20.75 13.76 7.31
N LEU A 20 -20.68 14.03 6.01
CA LEU A 20 -21.40 13.25 5.00
C LEU A 20 -20.47 12.56 4.00
N SER A 21 -19.16 12.69 4.13
CA SER A 21 -18.24 12.15 3.15
C SER A 21 -16.88 11.85 3.75
N SER A 22 -16.14 11.00 3.06
CA SER A 22 -14.75 10.70 3.40
C SER A 22 -13.91 10.78 2.14
N ARG A 23 -12.67 11.22 2.30
CA ARG A 23 -11.72 11.25 1.20
C ARG A 23 -10.74 10.09 1.34
N ILE A 24 -10.58 9.34 0.28
CA ILE A 24 -9.67 8.21 0.22
C ILE A 24 -8.46 8.59 -0.62
N LEU A 25 -7.26 8.36 -0.08
CA LEU A 25 -6.03 8.52 -0.82
C LEU A 25 -5.62 7.14 -1.34
N MET A 26 -5.76 6.93 -2.64
CA MET A 26 -5.42 5.65 -3.27
C MET A 26 -3.90 5.47 -3.33
N LEU A 27 -3.44 4.22 -3.40
CA LEU A 27 -2.01 3.91 -3.39
C LEU A 27 -1.26 4.47 -4.59
N ASN A 28 -1.94 4.66 -5.71
CA ASN A 28 -1.34 5.23 -6.92
C ASN A 28 -1.33 6.75 -6.93
N ASP A 29 -2.00 7.41 -5.98
CA ASP A 29 -2.01 8.88 -5.91
C ASP A 29 -0.61 9.43 -5.71
N LEU A 30 -0.29 10.52 -6.42
CA LEU A 30 1.03 11.15 -6.33
C LEU A 30 1.39 11.61 -4.92
N ASN A 31 0.40 11.80 -4.06
CA ASN A 31 0.61 12.20 -2.67
C ASN A 31 0.70 11.01 -1.72
N SER A 32 0.51 9.79 -2.21
CA SER A 32 0.54 8.61 -1.35
C SER A 32 1.97 8.18 -1.05
N ARG A 33 2.28 8.04 0.23
CA ARG A 33 3.56 7.55 0.77
C ARG A 33 3.25 6.61 1.91
N ILE A 34 3.60 5.34 1.77
CA ILE A 34 3.27 4.33 2.76
C ILE A 34 4.51 3.52 3.12
N PRO A 35 4.85 3.43 4.43
CA PRO A 35 5.93 2.55 4.86
C PRO A 35 5.55 1.09 4.64
N VAL A 36 6.45 0.35 4.00
CA VAL A 36 6.23 -1.06 3.67
C VAL A 36 7.44 -1.90 4.03
N VAL A 37 7.23 -3.21 4.08
CA VAL A 37 8.30 -4.20 4.18
C VAL A 37 8.17 -5.16 3.01
N VAL A 38 9.31 -5.63 2.53
CA VAL A 38 9.40 -6.51 1.37
C VAL A 38 9.92 -7.87 1.80
N SER A 39 9.13 -8.92 1.55
CA SER A 39 9.53 -10.29 1.86
C SER A 39 10.53 -10.81 0.82
N PRO A 40 11.35 -11.82 1.17
CA PRO A 40 11.41 -12.52 2.44
C PRO A 40 12.28 -11.86 3.51
N ASN A 41 13.13 -10.91 3.14
CA ASN A 41 14.12 -10.35 4.08
C ASN A 41 13.57 -9.32 5.04
N GLY A 42 12.37 -8.80 4.78
CA GLY A 42 11.80 -7.73 5.59
C GLY A 42 12.45 -6.37 5.33
N ASP A 43 12.97 -6.16 4.12
CA ASP A 43 13.55 -4.88 3.72
C ASP A 43 12.52 -3.78 3.80
N GLN A 44 12.90 -2.68 4.43
CA GLN A 44 12.01 -1.55 4.61
C GLN A 44 12.12 -0.58 3.46
N ALA A 45 10.98 -0.02 3.07
CA ALA A 45 10.92 0.95 1.97
C ALA A 45 9.70 1.84 2.15
N ILE A 46 9.61 2.87 1.30
CA ILE A 46 8.43 3.72 1.19
C ILE A 46 7.82 3.45 -0.18
N LEU A 47 6.54 3.09 -0.18
CA LEU A 47 5.78 2.93 -1.42
C LEU A 47 5.20 4.29 -1.80
N SER A 48 5.65 4.82 -2.94
CA SER A 48 5.24 6.14 -3.44
C SER A 48 4.37 6.00 -4.67
N GLY A 49 3.20 6.64 -4.65
CA GLY A 49 2.32 6.65 -5.80
C GLY A 49 2.91 7.42 -6.97
N ALA A 50 2.60 6.98 -8.19
CA ALA A 50 3.14 7.57 -9.41
C ALA A 50 2.05 7.85 -10.45
N GLY A 51 0.80 8.00 -10.02
CA GLY A 51 -0.32 8.30 -10.90
C GLY A 51 -0.68 7.12 -11.79
N LYS A 52 -0.63 7.33 -13.10
CA LYS A 52 -0.94 6.28 -14.07
C LYS A 52 0.15 5.21 -14.18
N LYS A 53 1.34 5.49 -13.69
CA LYS A 53 2.44 4.54 -13.68
C LYS A 53 2.39 3.68 -12.41
N LYS A 54 3.11 2.56 -12.41
CA LYS A 54 3.19 1.73 -11.21
C LYS A 54 3.84 2.50 -10.06
N PRO A 55 3.36 2.32 -8.82
CA PRO A 55 4.03 2.90 -7.66
C PRO A 55 5.48 2.45 -7.54
N ILE A 56 6.28 3.25 -6.88
CA ILE A 56 7.72 3.05 -6.78
C ILE A 56 8.10 2.76 -5.34
N LEU A 57 9.03 1.82 -5.16
CA LEU A 57 9.64 1.55 -3.86
C LEU A 57 10.88 2.45 -3.72
N GLU A 58 10.85 3.33 -2.73
CA GLU A 58 11.93 4.26 -2.45
C GLU A 58 12.62 3.92 -1.13
N TYR A 59 13.85 4.39 -0.99
CA TYR A 59 14.65 4.24 0.25
C TYR A 59 14.93 2.77 0.60
N LEU A 60 15.07 1.94 -0.42
CA LEU A 60 15.47 0.55 -0.24
C LEU A 60 16.92 0.49 0.26
N PRO A 61 17.29 -0.54 1.06
CA PRO A 61 18.69 -0.70 1.45
C PRO A 61 19.57 -1.01 0.25
N ASP A 62 20.86 -0.66 0.36
CA ASP A 62 21.81 -0.83 -0.74
C ASP A 62 21.96 -2.27 -1.19
N ASN A 63 21.77 -3.22 -0.27
CA ASN A 63 21.88 -4.64 -0.56
C ASN A 63 20.56 -5.27 -1.02
N PHE A 64 19.56 -4.45 -1.34
CA PHE A 64 18.27 -4.95 -1.81
C PHE A 64 18.42 -5.74 -3.11
N ASN A 65 17.82 -6.92 -3.15
CA ASN A 65 17.84 -7.78 -4.32
C ASN A 65 16.41 -8.00 -4.83
N ALA A 66 16.08 -7.35 -5.94
CA ALA A 66 14.74 -7.42 -6.53
C ALA A 66 14.39 -8.84 -7.02
N GLN A 67 15.38 -9.62 -7.43
CA GLN A 67 15.13 -10.98 -7.92
C GLN A 67 14.71 -11.94 -6.82
N LEU A 68 15.20 -11.71 -5.60
CA LEU A 68 14.85 -12.52 -4.43
C LEU A 68 13.64 -11.97 -3.68
N SER A 69 13.26 -10.74 -3.96
CA SER A 69 12.16 -10.06 -3.27
C SER A 69 10.84 -10.40 -3.95
N LYS A 70 9.78 -10.59 -3.15
CA LYS A 70 8.50 -11.05 -3.67
C LYS A 70 7.35 -10.14 -3.30
N ALA A 71 6.82 -10.27 -2.10
CA ALA A 71 5.59 -9.60 -1.71
C ALA A 71 5.88 -8.36 -0.86
N ILE A 72 4.96 -7.41 -0.93
CA ILE A 72 5.04 -6.14 -0.21
C ILE A 72 3.88 -6.09 0.77
N TYR A 73 4.20 -5.76 2.04
CA TYR A 73 3.21 -5.62 3.11
C TYR A 73 3.41 -4.29 3.81
N THR A 74 2.35 -3.79 4.46
CA THR A 74 2.49 -2.59 5.29
C THR A 74 3.41 -2.89 6.49
N SER A 75 4.21 -1.91 6.88
CA SER A 75 5.12 -2.07 8.02
C SER A 75 4.51 -1.62 9.35
N GLY A 76 3.54 -0.73 9.30
CA GLY A 76 2.96 -0.13 10.50
C GLY A 76 3.85 0.91 11.17
N LYS A 77 4.97 1.27 10.58
CA LYS A 77 5.93 2.19 11.21
C LYS A 77 5.45 3.62 11.34
N ASP A 78 4.51 4.04 10.49
CA ASP A 78 3.93 5.37 10.61
C ASP A 78 2.92 5.49 11.78
N GLY A 79 2.58 4.37 12.41
CA GLY A 79 1.59 4.33 13.48
C GLY A 79 0.16 4.55 12.99
N ILE A 80 -0.05 4.69 11.69
CA ILE A 80 -1.35 4.99 11.09
C ILE A 80 -2.00 3.71 10.55
N LEU A 81 -1.24 2.91 9.81
CA LEU A 81 -1.73 1.66 9.25
C LEU A 81 -1.25 0.47 10.08
N PHE A 82 -2.08 -0.58 10.13
CA PHE A 82 -1.66 -1.85 10.72
C PHE A 82 -0.52 -2.46 9.91
N SER A 83 0.36 -3.20 10.57
CA SER A 83 1.39 -3.95 9.89
C SER A 83 0.82 -5.20 9.23
N GLY A 84 1.48 -5.69 8.18
CA GLY A 84 1.17 -6.98 7.58
C GLY A 84 0.01 -7.00 6.60
N ILE A 85 -0.52 -5.84 6.19
CA ILE A 85 -1.58 -5.83 5.16
C ILE A 85 -0.93 -6.03 3.79
N PRO A 86 -1.37 -7.04 3.00
CA PRO A 86 -0.79 -7.26 1.67
C PRO A 86 -1.05 -6.07 0.73
N VAL A 87 -0.01 -5.65 0.03
CA VAL A 87 -0.06 -4.47 -0.85
C VAL A 87 0.13 -4.86 -2.30
N GLY A 88 1.15 -5.66 -2.60
CA GLY A 88 1.49 -6.00 -3.96
C GLY A 88 2.73 -6.86 -4.07
N GLU A 89 3.29 -6.88 -5.28
CA GLU A 89 4.50 -7.62 -5.60
C GLU A 89 5.58 -6.67 -6.10
N VAL A 90 6.83 -7.06 -5.87
CA VAL A 90 7.97 -6.33 -6.43
C VAL A 90 8.00 -6.54 -7.94
N PHE A 91 8.15 -5.45 -8.68
CA PHE A 91 8.27 -5.46 -10.12
C PHE A 91 9.52 -4.68 -10.51
N GLU A 92 10.47 -5.34 -11.15
CA GLU A 92 11.68 -4.67 -11.60
C GLU A 92 11.42 -4.01 -12.95
N GLY A 93 11.37 -2.68 -12.95
CA GLY A 93 11.14 -1.91 -14.17
C GLY A 93 12.34 -2.01 -15.12
N LYS A 94 12.06 -2.12 -16.41
CA LYS A 94 13.09 -2.21 -17.43
C LYS A 94 13.78 -0.88 -17.70
N LYS A 95 13.13 0.24 -17.35
CA LYS A 95 13.67 1.59 -17.57
C LYS A 95 14.11 2.20 -16.25
N ASN A 96 15.27 2.86 -16.25
CA ASN A 96 15.77 3.66 -15.14
C ASN A 96 16.10 2.91 -13.86
N ASN A 97 16.25 1.59 -13.91
CA ASN A 97 16.58 0.75 -12.75
C ASN A 97 15.68 0.99 -11.54
N ARG A 98 14.43 1.38 -11.78
CA ARG A 98 13.48 1.62 -10.72
C ARG A 98 12.87 0.32 -10.24
N ILE A 99 12.71 0.19 -8.94
CA ILE A 99 11.96 -0.90 -8.36
C ILE A 99 10.53 -0.42 -8.18
N GLU A 100 9.63 -1.10 -8.86
CA GLU A 100 8.22 -0.73 -8.89
C GLU A 100 7.39 -1.76 -8.13
N ALA A 101 6.14 -1.44 -7.85
CA ALA A 101 5.20 -2.35 -7.22
C ALA A 101 4.04 -2.63 -8.16
N LYS A 102 3.69 -3.91 -8.30
CA LYS A 102 2.46 -4.31 -8.96
C LYS A 102 1.43 -4.53 -7.86
N LEU A 103 0.43 -3.65 -7.77
CA LEU A 103 -0.55 -3.69 -6.71
C LEU A 103 -1.51 -4.87 -6.88
N PHE A 104 -1.86 -5.52 -5.77
CA PHE A 104 -2.88 -6.57 -5.76
C PHE A 104 -4.28 -5.97 -5.94
N ALA A 105 -4.52 -4.79 -5.36
CA ALA A 105 -5.76 -4.06 -5.53
C ALA A 105 -5.59 -3.08 -6.70
N ASP A 106 -6.13 -3.44 -7.88
CA ASP A 106 -6.03 -2.58 -9.05
C ASP A 106 -6.94 -1.36 -8.88
N PRO A 107 -6.38 -0.13 -8.82
CA PRO A 107 -7.19 1.07 -8.62
C PRO A 107 -8.25 1.29 -9.71
N ASP A 108 -8.00 0.81 -10.92
CA ASP A 108 -8.92 1.00 -12.05
C ASP A 108 -10.08 0.00 -12.04
N GLN A 109 -10.00 -1.04 -11.21
CA GLN A 109 -10.99 -2.12 -11.19
C GLN A 109 -11.64 -2.32 -9.83
N ILE A 110 -11.49 -1.38 -8.93
CA ILE A 110 -12.09 -1.48 -7.59
C ILE A 110 -13.56 -1.15 -7.68
N SER A 111 -14.40 -2.16 -7.47
CA SER A 111 -15.86 -2.00 -7.43
C SER A 111 -16.44 -2.16 -6.03
N LEU A 112 -15.71 -2.81 -5.13
CA LEU A 112 -16.15 -3.05 -3.75
C LEU A 112 -14.99 -2.77 -2.82
N ILE A 113 -15.19 -1.84 -1.90
CA ILE A 113 -14.17 -1.41 -0.96
C ILE A 113 -14.64 -1.67 0.46
N ASN A 114 -13.77 -2.24 1.27
CA ASN A 114 -14.00 -2.42 2.69
C ASN A 114 -13.07 -1.50 3.48
N VAL A 115 -13.65 -0.81 4.46
CA VAL A 115 -12.89 0.04 5.37
C VAL A 115 -12.66 -0.72 6.66
N ILE A 116 -11.39 -0.84 7.07
CA ILE A 116 -11.05 -1.44 8.35
C ILE A 116 -10.95 -0.34 9.40
N LEU A 117 -11.83 -0.41 10.38
CA LEU A 117 -11.79 0.46 11.55
C LEU A 117 -10.72 -0.08 12.53
N GLY A 118 -10.27 0.74 13.45
CA GLY A 118 -9.14 0.39 14.31
C GLY A 118 -9.34 -0.80 15.24
N LYS A 119 -10.58 -1.24 15.45
CA LYS A 119 -10.91 -2.34 16.36
C LYS A 119 -11.78 -3.36 15.65
N SER A 120 -11.58 -4.65 15.96
CA SER A 120 -12.37 -5.71 15.37
C SER A 120 -13.86 -5.59 15.70
N SER A 121 -14.19 -5.10 16.87
CA SER A 121 -15.58 -4.84 17.25
C SER A 121 -16.25 -3.82 16.36
N ASP A 122 -15.49 -2.88 15.82
CA ASP A 122 -16.02 -1.88 14.90
C ASP A 122 -16.39 -2.51 13.56
N LEU A 123 -15.64 -3.52 13.14
CA LEU A 123 -15.94 -4.26 11.91
C LEU A 123 -17.23 -5.05 12.06
N GLU A 124 -17.49 -5.62 13.24
CA GLU A 124 -18.71 -6.37 13.51
C GLU A 124 -19.95 -5.48 13.52
N ALA A 125 -19.78 -4.22 13.87
CA ALA A 125 -20.88 -3.25 13.89
C ALA A 125 -21.29 -2.80 12.49
N MET A 126 -20.50 -3.11 11.49
CA MET A 126 -20.79 -2.78 10.11
C MET A 126 -21.57 -3.92 9.44
#